data_5c06da2c6ed543f3376012541a0e1c1e
#
_entry.id   5c06da2c6ed543f3376012541a0e1c1e
#
_cell.length_a   1.000
_cell.length_b   1.000
_cell.length_c   1.000
_cell.angle_alpha   90.00
_cell.angle_beta   90.00
_cell.angle_gamma   90.00
#
_symmetry.space_group_name_H-M   'P 1'
#
loop_
_entity.id
_entity.type
_entity.pdbx_description
1 polymer ?
#
loop_
_entity_poly.entity_id
_entity_poly.type
_entity_poly.pdbx_seq_one_letter_code
_entity_poly.pdbx_strand_id
1 'polypeptide(L)'
;MKKVVIPSDMMKMAISLKSFGIDGGAWRARDALMVISYLSEQNAVILGGDVYKIMGNQIETAYAGWHYDPITTKNARENIRAGEEKAVAYIRHFLERNGDNFIYAIVYQVFISDFCLETGY
;
A
#
# COMPACT_ATOMS: atom_id res chain seq x y z
N MET A 1 -17.24 -0.70 -14.40
CA MET A 1 -15.96 -0.39 -13.77
C MET A 1 -16.03 -0.72 -12.29
N LYS A 2 -15.20 -1.61 -11.83
CA LYS A 2 -15.22 -2.03 -10.44
C LYS A 2 -14.23 -1.17 -9.63
N LYS A 3 -14.76 -0.45 -8.66
CA LYS A 3 -13.95 0.41 -7.82
C LYS A 3 -13.76 -0.24 -6.45
N VAL A 4 -12.53 -0.34 -5.99
CA VAL A 4 -12.24 -0.85 -4.65
C VAL A 4 -12.38 0.29 -3.65
N VAL A 5 -13.19 0.06 -2.64
CA VAL A 5 -13.40 1.01 -1.55
C VAL A 5 -12.78 0.42 -0.29
N ILE A 6 -11.84 1.14 0.29
CA ILE A 6 -11.23 0.72 1.56
C ILE A 6 -12.27 0.91 2.67
N PRO A 7 -12.53 -0.11 3.50
CA PRO A 7 -13.52 0.00 4.57
C PRO A 7 -13.29 1.17 5.50
N SER A 8 -14.35 1.76 6.01
CA SER A 8 -14.27 2.92 6.90
C SER A 8 -13.44 2.65 8.15
N ASP A 9 -13.47 1.43 8.67
CA ASP A 9 -12.66 1.04 9.82
C ASP A 9 -11.17 1.23 9.56
N MET A 10 -10.73 0.81 8.38
CA MET A 10 -9.33 0.95 7.97
C MET A 10 -8.98 2.40 7.67
N MET A 11 -9.91 3.15 7.07
CA MET A 11 -9.70 4.57 6.77
C MET A 11 -9.56 5.39 8.03
N LYS A 12 -10.26 5.04 9.11
CA LYS A 12 -10.15 5.72 10.40
C LYS A 12 -8.77 5.56 11.02
N MET A 13 -8.06 4.48 10.71
CA MET A 13 -6.72 4.24 11.21
C MET A 13 -5.66 4.96 10.39
N ALA A 14 -6.01 5.49 9.22
CA ALA A 14 -5.08 6.19 8.36
C ALA A 14 -4.67 7.54 8.93
N ILE A 15 -3.40 7.87 8.76
CA ILE A 15 -2.87 9.19 9.12
C ILE A 15 -2.83 10.02 7.85
N SER A 16 -3.41 11.23 7.90
CA SER A 16 -3.53 12.09 6.72
C SER A 16 -2.17 12.59 6.24
N LEU A 17 -1.97 12.60 4.92
CA LEU A 17 -0.77 13.14 4.29
C LEU A 17 -1.01 14.51 3.66
N LYS A 18 -2.05 15.22 4.09
CA LYS A 18 -2.40 16.55 3.55
C LYS A 18 -1.26 17.56 3.70
N SER A 19 -0.48 17.46 4.76
CA SER A 19 0.66 18.36 4.98
C SER A 19 1.71 18.25 3.88
N PHE A 20 1.72 17.16 3.10
CA PHE A 20 2.59 16.97 1.96
C PHE A 20 1.89 17.28 0.63
N GLY A 21 0.67 17.80 0.69
CA GLY A 21 -0.11 18.03 -0.52
C GLY A 21 -0.63 16.74 -1.17
N ILE A 22 -0.63 15.65 -0.43
CA ILE A 22 -1.07 14.34 -0.93
C ILE A 22 -2.49 14.07 -0.44
N ASP A 23 -3.37 13.75 -1.37
CA ASP A 23 -4.75 13.42 -1.07
C ASP A 23 -4.84 11.93 -0.74
N GLY A 24 -4.77 11.61 0.53
CA GLY A 24 -4.77 10.23 0.99
C GLY A 24 -4.15 10.10 2.35
N GLY A 25 -3.88 8.86 2.75
CA GLY A 25 -3.34 8.57 4.06
C GLY A 25 -2.30 7.46 4.03
N ALA A 26 -1.74 7.24 5.19
CA ALA A 26 -0.77 6.17 5.40
C ALA A 26 -1.08 5.48 6.72
N TRP A 27 -0.65 4.25 6.87
CA TRP A 27 -0.95 3.42 8.03
C TRP A 27 0.32 2.97 8.73
N ARG A 28 0.23 2.77 10.03
CA ARG A 28 1.28 2.09 10.77
C ARG A 28 1.42 0.66 10.25
N ALA A 29 2.55 0.02 10.49
CA ALA A 29 2.88 -1.28 9.90
C ALA A 29 1.76 -2.31 10.05
N ARG A 30 1.23 -2.48 11.25
CA ARG A 30 0.16 -3.45 11.52
C ARG A 30 -1.08 -3.19 10.67
N ASP A 31 -1.51 -1.94 10.62
CA ASP A 31 -2.71 -1.56 9.88
C ASP A 31 -2.45 -1.58 8.37
N ALA A 32 -1.24 -1.21 7.95
CA ALA A 32 -0.86 -1.29 6.53
C ALA A 32 -0.92 -2.73 6.02
N LEU A 33 -0.47 -3.69 6.83
CA LEU A 33 -0.55 -5.11 6.46
C LEU A 33 -2.00 -5.57 6.29
N MET A 34 -2.90 -5.08 7.14
CA MET A 34 -4.33 -5.37 7.02
C MET A 34 -4.92 -4.79 5.74
N VAL A 35 -4.58 -3.55 5.42
CA VAL A 35 -5.04 -2.89 4.20
C VAL A 35 -4.54 -3.62 2.96
N ILE A 36 -3.27 -4.02 2.95
CA ILE A 36 -2.69 -4.77 1.84
C ILE A 36 -3.42 -6.10 1.63
N SER A 37 -3.69 -6.82 2.70
CA SER A 37 -4.43 -8.08 2.62
C SER A 37 -5.83 -7.86 2.04
N TYR A 38 -6.53 -6.84 2.51
CA TYR A 38 -7.86 -6.51 2.02
C TYR A 38 -7.84 -6.17 0.53
N LEU A 39 -6.90 -5.31 0.11
CA LEU A 39 -6.80 -4.91 -1.29
C LEU A 39 -6.52 -6.11 -2.19
N SER A 40 -5.64 -7.00 -1.77
CA SER A 40 -5.32 -8.22 -2.53
C SER A 40 -6.54 -9.12 -2.69
N GLU A 41 -7.37 -9.23 -1.66
CA GLU A 41 -8.63 -9.97 -1.72
C GLU A 41 -9.63 -9.33 -2.68
N GLN A 42 -9.54 -8.03 -2.90
CA GLN A 42 -10.39 -7.29 -3.82
C GLN A 42 -9.82 -7.22 -5.23
N ASN A 43 -8.88 -8.09 -5.57
CA ASN A 43 -8.23 -8.16 -6.88
C ASN A 43 -7.42 -6.91 -7.24
N ALA A 44 -6.84 -6.27 -6.25
CA ALA A 44 -5.93 -5.17 -6.47
C ALA A 44 -4.49 -5.66 -6.35
N VAL A 45 -3.63 -5.22 -7.27
CA VAL A 45 -2.20 -5.47 -7.17
C VAL A 45 -1.54 -4.31 -6.44
N ILE A 46 -0.73 -4.61 -5.45
CA ILE A 46 0.02 -3.60 -4.71
C ILE A 46 1.25 -3.23 -5.55
N LEU A 47 1.30 -1.99 -6.01
CA LEU A 47 2.38 -1.51 -6.88
C LEU A 47 3.57 -0.97 -6.10
N GLY A 48 3.38 -0.66 -4.83
CA GLY A 48 4.45 -0.12 -4.02
C GLY A 48 3.91 0.73 -2.89
N GLY A 49 4.81 1.50 -2.31
CA GLY A 49 4.44 2.43 -1.26
C GLY A 49 5.59 3.32 -0.85
N ASP A 50 5.25 4.34 -0.10
CA ASP A 50 6.21 5.29 0.46
C ASP A 50 6.16 5.25 1.96
N VAL A 51 7.31 5.45 2.60
CA VAL A 51 7.43 5.42 4.04
C VAL A 51 7.62 6.85 4.58
N TYR A 52 6.89 7.17 5.63
CA TYR A 52 6.99 8.44 6.34
C TYR A 52 7.29 8.16 7.80
N LYS A 53 8.03 9.08 8.41
CA LYS A 53 8.40 8.97 9.82
C LYS A 53 7.52 9.89 10.66
N ILE A 54 7.06 9.38 11.79
CA ILE A 54 6.30 10.16 12.76
C ILE A 54 7.30 10.85 13.69
N MET A 55 7.24 12.19 13.73
CA MET A 55 8.11 13.03 14.55
C MET A 55 7.25 13.91 15.44
N GLY A 56 6.82 13.37 16.59
CA GLY A 56 5.91 14.08 17.48
C GLY A 56 4.60 14.42 16.79
N ASN A 57 4.32 15.69 16.58
CA ASN A 57 3.11 16.15 15.88
C ASN A 57 3.30 16.26 14.38
N GLN A 58 4.50 15.98 13.89
CA GLN A 58 4.84 16.19 12.49
C GLN A 58 5.17 14.85 11.83
N ILE A 59 5.06 14.86 10.50
CA ILE A 59 5.39 13.71 9.66
C ILE A 59 6.46 14.16 8.70
N GLU A 60 7.50 13.34 8.55
CA GLU A 60 8.59 13.59 7.61
C GLU A 60 8.71 12.43 6.64
N THR A 61 9.18 12.69 5.42
CA THR A 61 9.49 11.59 4.51
C THR A 61 10.68 10.80 5.05
N ALA A 62 10.61 9.49 4.99
CA ALA A 62 11.72 8.62 5.38
C ALA A 62 12.66 8.37 4.20
N TYR A 63 12.35 8.90 3.02
CA TYR A 63 13.09 8.66 1.78
C TYR A 63 13.27 7.17 1.50
N ALA A 64 12.24 6.42 1.79
CA ALA A 64 12.21 4.98 1.62
C ALA A 64 10.89 4.55 1.01
N GLY A 65 10.90 3.43 0.33
CA GLY A 65 9.72 2.89 -0.29
C GLY A 65 10.06 1.63 -1.07
N TRP A 66 9.05 1.05 -1.69
CA TRP A 66 9.25 -0.13 -2.53
C TRP A 66 8.39 -0.01 -3.78
N HIS A 67 8.70 -0.82 -4.75
CA HIS A 67 8.05 -0.79 -6.05
C HIS A 67 7.90 -2.20 -6.60
N TYR A 68 6.74 -2.49 -7.18
CA TYR A 68 6.48 -3.73 -7.88
C TYR A 68 5.86 -3.44 -9.24
N ASP A 69 6.49 -3.93 -10.30
CA ASP A 69 5.95 -3.81 -11.66
C ASP A 69 5.25 -5.11 -12.03
N PRO A 70 3.94 -5.06 -12.35
CA PRO A 70 3.25 -6.26 -12.82
C PRO A 70 3.94 -6.84 -14.06
N ILE A 71 4.03 -8.17 -14.09
CA ILE A 71 4.70 -8.88 -15.16
C ILE A 71 3.66 -9.35 -16.18
N THR A 72 3.82 -8.92 -17.44
CA THR A 72 2.82 -9.19 -18.49
C THR A 72 2.67 -10.67 -18.83
N THR A 73 3.71 -11.48 -18.57
CA THR A 73 3.65 -12.92 -18.80
C THR A 73 2.95 -13.69 -17.68
N LYS A 74 2.63 -13.01 -16.58
CA LYS A 74 1.88 -13.59 -15.47
C LYS A 74 0.42 -13.16 -15.52
N ASN A 75 -0.48 -14.01 -15.03
CA ASN A 75 -1.89 -13.63 -14.94
C ASN A 75 -2.12 -12.69 -13.75
N ALA A 76 -3.36 -12.19 -13.62
CA ALA A 76 -3.73 -11.24 -12.57
C ALA A 76 -3.46 -11.80 -11.18
N ARG A 77 -3.86 -13.04 -10.93
CA ARG A 77 -3.69 -13.67 -9.61
C ARG A 77 -2.22 -13.76 -9.21
N GLU A 78 -1.37 -14.12 -10.14
CA GLU A 78 0.07 -14.23 -9.88
C GLU A 78 0.68 -12.87 -9.54
N ASN A 79 0.27 -11.82 -10.28
CA ASN A 79 0.74 -10.46 -10.02
C ASN A 79 0.23 -9.93 -8.67
N ILE A 80 -1.03 -10.21 -8.34
CA ILE A 80 -1.60 -9.80 -7.05
C ILE A 80 -0.80 -10.43 -5.92
N ARG A 81 -0.53 -11.74 -6.02
CA ARG A 81 0.24 -12.45 -5.00
C ARG A 81 1.66 -11.90 -4.89
N ALA A 82 2.34 -11.70 -6.02
CA ALA A 82 3.71 -11.20 -6.01
C ALA A 82 3.80 -9.80 -5.42
N GLY A 83 2.88 -8.91 -5.77
CA GLY A 83 2.83 -7.56 -5.21
C GLY A 83 2.57 -7.57 -3.72
N GLU A 84 1.65 -8.41 -3.27
CA GLU A 84 1.34 -8.56 -1.85
C GLU A 84 2.55 -9.07 -1.07
N GLU A 85 3.19 -10.13 -1.55
CA GLU A 85 4.36 -10.71 -0.89
C GLU A 85 5.50 -9.70 -0.78
N LYS A 86 5.74 -8.94 -1.83
CA LYS A 86 6.78 -7.92 -1.81
C LYS A 86 6.48 -6.82 -0.80
N ALA A 87 5.25 -6.35 -0.75
CA ALA A 87 4.81 -5.32 0.18
C ALA A 87 4.93 -5.78 1.63
N VAL A 88 4.45 -6.99 1.93
CA VAL A 88 4.49 -7.56 3.28
C VAL A 88 5.95 -7.74 3.72
N ALA A 89 6.78 -8.29 2.86
CA ALA A 89 8.19 -8.50 3.18
C ALA A 89 8.89 -7.17 3.45
N TYR A 90 8.63 -6.17 2.63
CA TYR A 90 9.23 -4.85 2.81
C TYR A 90 8.83 -4.22 4.14
N ILE A 91 7.54 -4.18 4.44
CA ILE A 91 7.04 -3.55 5.66
C ILE A 91 7.57 -4.27 6.90
N ARG A 92 7.54 -5.60 6.91
CA ARG A 92 8.05 -6.37 8.05
C ARG A 92 9.54 -6.15 8.26
N HIS A 93 10.31 -6.12 7.18
CA HIS A 93 11.75 -5.90 7.24
C HIS A 93 12.06 -4.48 7.74
N PHE A 94 11.34 -3.49 7.22
CA PHE A 94 11.53 -2.10 7.63
C PHE A 94 11.18 -1.91 9.10
N LEU A 95 10.07 -2.49 9.55
CA LEU A 95 9.63 -2.45 10.95
C LEU A 95 10.69 -3.06 11.87
N GLU A 96 11.22 -4.22 11.48
CA GLU A 96 12.23 -4.92 12.26
C GLU A 96 13.51 -4.11 12.42
N ARG A 97 13.93 -3.41 11.37
CA ARG A 97 15.18 -2.64 11.37
C ARG A 97 15.05 -1.25 11.94
N ASN A 98 13.89 -0.62 11.80
CA ASN A 98 13.74 0.81 12.10
C ASN A 98 12.73 1.12 13.20
N GLY A 99 11.95 0.15 13.64
CA GLY A 99 10.93 0.35 14.69
C GLY A 99 9.60 0.82 14.14
N ASP A 100 8.70 1.17 15.04
CA ASP A 100 7.27 1.37 14.76
C ASP A 100 6.85 2.83 14.65
N ASN A 101 7.78 3.76 14.52
CA ASN A 101 7.46 5.19 14.36
C ASN A 101 7.34 5.59 12.90
N PHE A 102 6.87 4.68 12.06
CA PHE A 102 6.74 4.89 10.62
C PHE A 102 5.33 4.53 10.16
N ILE A 103 4.92 5.18 9.10
CA ILE A 103 3.65 4.91 8.43
C ILE A 103 3.91 4.67 6.95
N TYR A 104 3.01 3.92 6.33
CA TYR A 104 3.20 3.42 4.97
C TYR A 104 2.01 3.84 4.11
N ALA A 105 2.27 4.58 3.05
CA ALA A 105 1.29 4.89 2.01
C ALA A 105 1.34 3.77 0.98
N ILE A 106 0.18 3.34 0.50
CA ILE A 106 0.07 2.18 -0.37
C ILE A 106 -0.45 2.60 -1.74
N VAL A 107 0.24 2.18 -2.79
CA VAL A 107 -0.16 2.42 -4.18
C VAL A 107 -0.64 1.10 -4.77
N TYR A 108 -1.79 1.11 -5.40
CA TYR A 108 -2.38 -0.11 -5.96
C TYR A 108 -3.15 0.16 -7.24
N GLN A 109 -3.38 -0.92 -8.01
CA GLN A 109 -4.23 -0.91 -9.20
C GLN A 109 -5.21 -2.07 -9.12
N VAL A 110 -6.42 -1.88 -9.65
CA VAL A 110 -7.45 -2.92 -9.66
C VAL A 110 -7.45 -3.62 -11.01
N PHE A 111 -7.49 -4.95 -11.00
CA PHE A 111 -7.66 -5.72 -12.22
C PHE A 111 -9.15 -5.75 -12.61
N ILE A 112 -9.42 -5.46 -13.89
CA ILE A 112 -10.76 -5.61 -14.45
C ILE A 112 -10.96 -7.06 -14.88
N SER A 113 -9.90 -7.66 -15.41
CA SER A 113 -9.88 -9.04 -15.88
C SER A 113 -8.46 -9.56 -15.73
N ASP A 114 -8.25 -10.84 -16.10
CA ASP A 114 -6.92 -11.44 -16.03
C ASP A 114 -5.91 -10.77 -16.97
N PHE A 115 -6.39 -9.96 -17.92
CA PHE A 115 -5.54 -9.39 -18.97
C PHE A 115 -5.38 -7.87 -18.88
N CYS A 116 -6.19 -7.20 -18.11
CA CYS A 116 -6.21 -5.74 -18.07
C CYS A 116 -6.04 -5.20 -16.68
N LEU A 117 -5.21 -4.15 -16.58
CA LEU A 117 -5.09 -3.37 -15.36
C LEU A 117 -5.90 -2.10 -15.52
N GLU A 118 -6.74 -1.81 -14.53
CA GLU A 118 -7.42 -0.53 -14.45
C GLU A 118 -6.72 0.32 -13.40
N THR A 119 -6.27 1.50 -13.83
CA THR A 119 -5.57 2.42 -12.92
C THR A 119 -6.55 2.96 -11.88
N GLY A 120 -6.18 2.89 -10.61
CA GLY A 120 -7.07 3.25 -9.51
C GLY A 120 -6.95 4.69 -9.05
N TYR A 121 -6.94 5.65 -9.96
CA TYR A 121 -6.96 7.07 -9.59
C TYR A 121 -8.09 7.83 -10.20
#